data_d7afe2ceb760742f7acf3686e98538c2
#
_entry.id   d7afe2ceb760742f7acf3686e98538c2
#
_cell.length_a   1.000
_cell.length_b   1.000
_cell.length_c   1.000
_cell.angle_alpha   90.00
_cell.angle_beta   90.00
_cell.angle_gamma   90.00
#
_symmetry.space_group_name_H-M   'P 1'
#
loop_
_entity.id
_entity.type
_entity.pdbx_description
1 polymer ?
#
loop_
_entity_poly.entity_id
_entity_poly.type
_entity_poly.pdbx_seq_one_letter_code
_entity_poly.pdbx_strand_id
1 'polypeptide(L)'
;MPGKYAEPDGKILLAFINNDLIGGVALPPLEEEGVCEMKRLFVREKWRGQGVGRSLTKQILNTAKGVGYSKMRLDTEKRLDIAIKLYQTFGFSEIDQYYDNPLEDILYMEIELT
;
A
#
# COMPACT_ATOMS: atom_id res chain seq x y z
N MET A 1 -16.00 -9.84 -14.69
CA MET A 1 -14.65 -10.36 -14.77
C MET A 1 -13.79 -9.80 -13.64
N PRO A 2 -13.10 -10.62 -12.93
CA PRO A 2 -12.24 -10.10 -11.86
C PRO A 2 -11.05 -9.34 -12.42
N GLY A 3 -10.77 -8.18 -11.84
CA GLY A 3 -9.57 -7.44 -12.13
C GLY A 3 -8.46 -7.89 -11.17
N LYS A 4 -7.29 -7.25 -11.29
CA LYS A 4 -6.15 -7.66 -10.47
C LYS A 4 -6.33 -7.37 -8.96
N TYR A 5 -7.38 -6.63 -8.59
CA TYR A 5 -7.68 -6.36 -7.18
C TYR A 5 -8.73 -7.30 -6.61
N ALA A 6 -9.24 -8.25 -7.42
CA ALA A 6 -10.29 -9.15 -6.99
C ALA A 6 -9.74 -10.39 -6.30
N GLU A 7 -10.62 -11.07 -5.54
CA GLU A 7 -10.30 -12.35 -4.94
C GLU A 7 -9.79 -13.36 -5.99
N PRO A 8 -8.95 -14.35 -5.60
CA PRO A 8 -8.51 -14.56 -4.22
C PRO A 8 -7.29 -13.76 -3.80
N ASP A 9 -6.49 -13.24 -4.74
CA ASP A 9 -5.19 -12.68 -4.46
C ASP A 9 -5.19 -11.18 -4.23
N GLY A 10 -6.07 -10.45 -4.91
CA GLY A 10 -6.18 -9.00 -4.79
C GLY A 10 -7.22 -8.60 -3.74
N LYS A 11 -6.95 -7.51 -3.03
CA LYS A 11 -7.83 -6.96 -2.01
C LYS A 11 -7.94 -5.46 -2.15
N ILE A 12 -9.08 -4.92 -1.73
CA ILE A 12 -9.29 -3.48 -1.58
C ILE A 12 -9.88 -3.25 -0.20
N LEU A 13 -9.29 -2.34 0.55
CA LEU A 13 -9.82 -1.92 1.84
C LEU A 13 -10.33 -0.49 1.71
N LEU A 14 -11.53 -0.25 2.23
CA LEU A 14 -12.14 1.08 2.25
C LEU A 14 -12.45 1.44 3.69
N ALA A 15 -12.22 2.69 4.05
CA ALA A 15 -12.49 3.21 5.38
C ALA A 15 -13.68 4.15 5.32
N PHE A 16 -14.61 3.97 6.25
CA PHE A 16 -15.83 4.77 6.35
C PHE A 16 -16.03 5.32 7.75
N ILE A 17 -16.62 6.49 7.84
CA ILE A 17 -17.17 7.03 9.09
C ILE A 17 -18.58 7.48 8.78
N ASN A 18 -19.59 6.94 9.51
CA ASN A 18 -21.01 7.28 9.33
C ASN A 18 -21.44 7.21 7.86
N ASN A 19 -21.02 6.14 7.17
CA ASN A 19 -21.31 5.90 5.74
C ASN A 19 -20.56 6.82 4.77
N ASP A 20 -19.71 7.73 5.26
CA ASP A 20 -18.85 8.53 4.39
C ASP A 20 -17.53 7.80 4.14
N LEU A 21 -17.16 7.67 2.86
CA LEU A 21 -15.87 7.11 2.49
C LEU A 21 -14.78 8.12 2.83
N ILE A 22 -13.83 7.74 3.68
CA ILE A 22 -12.77 8.64 4.13
C ILE A 22 -11.39 8.26 3.61
N GLY A 23 -11.21 7.03 3.15
CA GLY A 23 -9.93 6.61 2.60
C GLY A 23 -10.00 5.20 2.06
N GLY A 24 -8.89 4.75 1.49
CA GLY A 24 -8.79 3.40 0.96
C GLY A 24 -7.39 3.02 0.56
N VAL A 25 -7.19 1.74 0.30
CA VAL A 25 -5.91 1.19 -0.15
C VAL A 25 -6.16 -0.11 -0.90
N ALA A 26 -5.35 -0.39 -1.91
CA ALA A 26 -5.47 -1.60 -2.72
C ALA A 26 -4.23 -2.48 -2.57
N LEU A 27 -4.43 -3.78 -2.74
CA LEU A 27 -3.40 -4.81 -2.62
C LEU A 27 -3.43 -5.70 -3.87
N PRO A 28 -2.85 -5.26 -5.00
CA PRO A 28 -2.72 -6.13 -6.16
C PRO A 28 -1.53 -7.08 -6.00
N PRO A 29 -1.62 -8.29 -6.59
CA PRO A 29 -0.45 -9.16 -6.68
C PRO A 29 0.52 -8.60 -7.72
N LEU A 30 1.82 -8.90 -7.54
CA LEU A 30 2.82 -8.66 -8.56
C LEU A 30 3.11 -9.97 -9.31
N GLU A 31 3.80 -9.88 -10.44
CA GLU A 31 4.14 -11.07 -11.22
C GLU A 31 5.07 -12.02 -10.46
N GLU A 32 5.96 -11.48 -9.64
CA GLU A 32 6.84 -12.29 -8.82
C GLU A 32 6.02 -13.03 -7.76
N GLU A 33 6.15 -14.34 -7.70
CA GLU A 33 5.41 -15.16 -6.77
C GLU A 33 5.66 -14.75 -5.32
N GLY A 34 4.59 -14.65 -4.55
CA GLY A 34 4.68 -14.30 -3.13
C GLY A 34 4.84 -12.81 -2.86
N VAL A 35 4.82 -11.98 -3.89
CA VAL A 35 5.03 -10.54 -3.75
C VAL A 35 3.75 -9.80 -4.14
N CYS A 36 3.35 -8.86 -3.28
CA CYS A 36 2.21 -7.99 -3.56
C CYS A 36 2.67 -6.53 -3.52
N GLU A 37 1.74 -5.64 -3.85
CA GLU A 37 2.02 -4.22 -3.88
C GLU A 37 0.93 -3.47 -3.13
N MET A 38 1.33 -2.42 -2.40
CA MET A 38 0.38 -1.48 -1.84
C MET A 38 0.19 -0.36 -2.85
N LYS A 39 -1.05 -0.17 -3.29
CA LYS A 39 -1.38 0.83 -4.30
C LYS A 39 -2.54 1.71 -3.86
N ARG A 40 -2.53 2.94 -4.36
CA ARG A 40 -3.69 3.83 -4.25
C ARG A 40 -4.11 4.10 -2.81
N LEU A 41 -3.13 4.14 -1.89
CA LEU A 41 -3.43 4.62 -0.54
C LEU A 41 -3.87 6.06 -0.63
N PHE A 42 -5.07 6.34 -0.16
CA PHE A 42 -5.57 7.70 -0.12
C PHE A 42 -6.37 7.93 1.17
N VAL A 43 -6.36 9.19 1.61
CA VAL A 43 -7.17 9.67 2.71
C VAL A 43 -7.76 10.99 2.26
N ARG A 44 -9.08 11.14 2.38
CA ARG A 44 -9.72 12.40 2.01
C ARG A 44 -9.15 13.54 2.84
N GLU A 45 -8.97 14.71 2.22
CA GLU A 45 -8.29 15.85 2.81
C GLU A 45 -8.82 16.20 4.21
N LYS A 46 -10.13 16.21 4.38
CA LYS A 46 -10.79 16.50 5.66
C LYS A 46 -10.31 15.61 6.80
N TRP A 47 -9.87 14.39 6.48
CA TRP A 47 -9.55 13.36 7.46
C TRP A 47 -8.05 13.11 7.60
N ARG A 48 -7.22 13.88 6.90
CA ARG A 48 -5.77 13.74 6.99
C ARG A 48 -5.26 14.18 8.36
N GLY A 49 -4.14 13.58 8.78
CA GLY A 49 -3.55 13.89 10.08
C GLY A 49 -4.25 13.26 11.27
N GLN A 50 -5.21 12.35 11.04
CA GLN A 50 -5.99 11.72 12.10
C GLN A 50 -5.73 10.21 12.21
N GLY A 51 -4.67 9.71 11.59
CA GLY A 51 -4.29 8.31 11.71
C GLY A 51 -4.96 7.37 10.72
N VAL A 52 -5.75 7.86 9.77
CA VAL A 52 -6.45 6.99 8.81
C VAL A 52 -5.45 6.27 7.91
N GLY A 53 -4.46 6.97 7.38
CA GLY A 53 -3.42 6.36 6.54
C GLY A 53 -2.63 5.29 7.28
N ARG A 54 -2.29 5.55 8.53
CA ARG A 54 -1.61 4.56 9.38
C ARG A 54 -2.46 3.31 9.58
N SER A 55 -3.74 3.51 9.89
CA SER A 55 -4.68 2.41 10.10
C SER A 55 -4.84 1.57 8.84
N LEU A 56 -5.01 2.21 7.68
CA LEU A 56 -5.13 1.50 6.40
C LEU A 56 -3.87 0.72 6.07
N THR A 57 -2.70 1.31 6.29
CA THR A 57 -1.42 0.63 6.05
C THR A 57 -1.29 -0.60 6.95
N LYS A 58 -1.61 -0.45 8.23
CA LYS A 58 -1.57 -1.58 9.16
C LYS A 58 -2.51 -2.71 8.72
N GLN A 59 -3.73 -2.35 8.34
CA GLN A 59 -4.73 -3.34 7.93
C GLN A 59 -4.32 -4.05 6.64
N ILE A 60 -3.78 -3.33 5.65
CA ILE A 60 -3.39 -3.98 4.40
C ILE A 60 -2.18 -4.90 4.60
N LEU A 61 -1.26 -4.54 5.50
CA LEU A 61 -0.15 -5.42 5.86
C LEU A 61 -0.65 -6.70 6.49
N ASN A 62 -1.60 -6.60 7.42
CA ASN A 62 -2.20 -7.77 8.05
C ASN A 62 -2.96 -8.63 7.05
N THR A 63 -3.68 -8.00 6.14
CA THR A 63 -4.40 -8.69 5.07
C THR A 63 -3.43 -9.47 4.18
N ALA A 64 -2.32 -8.84 3.78
CA ALA A 64 -1.32 -9.48 2.94
C ALA A 64 -0.70 -10.70 3.63
N LYS A 65 -0.40 -10.59 4.92
CA LYS A 65 0.09 -11.73 5.70
C LYS A 65 -0.91 -12.87 5.73
N GLY A 66 -2.19 -12.54 5.91
CA GLY A 66 -3.26 -13.53 5.97
C GLY A 66 -3.47 -14.26 4.65
N VAL A 67 -3.26 -13.58 3.52
CA VAL A 67 -3.31 -14.20 2.18
C VAL A 67 -2.12 -15.12 1.95
N GLY A 68 -0.99 -14.85 2.59
CA GLY A 68 0.21 -15.66 2.47
C GLY A 68 1.33 -15.03 1.66
N TYR A 69 1.24 -13.73 1.39
CA TYR A 69 2.33 -13.03 0.72
C TYR A 69 3.56 -12.95 1.62
N SER A 70 4.73 -13.06 1.02
CA SER A 70 6.00 -12.97 1.75
C SER A 70 6.58 -11.56 1.77
N LYS A 71 6.24 -10.74 0.78
CA LYS A 71 6.77 -9.38 0.64
C LYS A 71 5.70 -8.44 0.10
N MET A 72 5.80 -7.18 0.49
CA MET A 72 4.99 -6.10 -0.07
C MET A 72 5.90 -4.99 -0.56
N ARG A 73 5.63 -4.49 -1.76
CA ARG A 73 6.36 -3.36 -2.35
C ARG A 73 5.42 -2.18 -2.54
N LEU A 74 5.99 -1.01 -2.66
CA LEU A 74 5.27 0.20 -3.01
C LEU A 74 6.19 1.15 -3.76
N ASP A 75 5.59 2.10 -4.46
CA ASP A 75 6.30 3.26 -4.94
C ASP A 75 5.63 4.52 -4.39
N THR A 76 6.41 5.57 -4.25
CA THR A 76 5.93 6.84 -3.75
C THR A 76 6.81 7.96 -4.29
N GLU A 77 6.28 9.17 -4.37
CA GLU A 77 7.07 10.31 -4.81
C GLU A 77 8.05 10.71 -3.71
N LYS A 78 9.29 11.02 -4.09
CA LYS A 78 10.34 11.37 -3.13
C LYS A 78 10.01 12.60 -2.29
N ARG A 79 9.14 13.50 -2.79
CA ARG A 79 8.74 14.69 -2.07
C ARG A 79 7.76 14.43 -0.92
N LEU A 80 7.19 13.24 -0.85
CA LEU A 80 6.16 12.91 0.14
C LEU A 80 6.79 12.40 1.44
N ASP A 81 7.45 13.31 2.16
CA ASP A 81 8.19 12.98 3.38
C ASP A 81 7.34 12.30 4.44
N ILE A 82 6.11 12.78 4.63
CA ILE A 82 5.23 12.22 5.67
C ILE A 82 4.86 10.78 5.35
N ALA A 83 4.53 10.50 4.09
CA ALA A 83 4.20 9.15 3.65
C ALA A 83 5.41 8.22 3.78
N ILE A 84 6.58 8.70 3.36
CA ILE A 84 7.81 7.89 3.43
C ILE A 84 8.13 7.54 4.89
N LYS A 85 8.03 8.51 5.80
CA LYS A 85 8.25 8.25 7.23
C LYS A 85 7.25 7.24 7.77
N LEU A 86 5.99 7.35 7.37
CA LEU A 86 4.96 6.38 7.77
C LEU A 86 5.36 4.96 7.36
N TYR A 87 5.76 4.78 6.10
CA TYR A 87 6.16 3.46 5.60
C TYR A 87 7.38 2.94 6.35
N GLN A 88 8.36 3.80 6.62
CA GLN A 88 9.54 3.43 7.37
C GLN A 88 9.19 2.96 8.78
N THR A 89 8.21 3.59 9.44
CA THR A 89 7.81 3.17 10.79
C THR A 89 7.22 1.76 10.81
N PHE A 90 6.67 1.29 9.69
CA PHE A 90 6.17 -0.08 9.58
C PHE A 90 7.26 -1.08 9.20
N GLY A 91 8.43 -0.61 8.79
CA GLY A 91 9.54 -1.47 8.44
C GLY A 91 9.87 -1.52 6.95
N PHE A 92 9.22 -0.70 6.13
CA PHE A 92 9.59 -0.59 4.72
C PHE A 92 10.97 0.03 4.59
N SER A 93 11.78 -0.49 3.67
CA SER A 93 13.08 0.08 3.33
C SER A 93 13.18 0.28 1.83
N GLU A 94 14.07 1.18 1.43
CA GLU A 94 14.25 1.50 0.02
C GLU A 94 14.86 0.33 -0.74
N ILE A 95 14.34 0.09 -1.95
CA ILE A 95 14.87 -0.90 -2.89
C ILE A 95 15.07 -0.24 -4.24
N ASP A 96 15.71 -0.97 -5.15
CA ASP A 96 15.84 -0.54 -6.54
C ASP A 96 14.49 -0.58 -7.25
N GLN A 97 14.38 0.18 -8.31
CA GLN A 97 13.21 0.20 -9.18
C GLN A 97 12.90 -1.23 -9.67
N TYR A 98 11.63 -1.65 -9.54
CA TYR A 98 11.23 -3.00 -9.94
C TYR A 98 10.30 -3.03 -11.15
N TYR A 99 9.99 -1.88 -11.75
CA TYR A 99 9.26 -1.81 -13.01
C TYR A 99 9.59 -0.49 -13.70
N ASP A 100 9.36 -0.43 -15.02
CA ASP A 100 9.57 0.78 -15.79
C ASP A 100 8.50 1.81 -15.45
N ASN A 101 8.93 2.95 -14.93
CA ASN A 101 8.04 4.03 -14.55
C ASN A 101 8.47 5.28 -15.31
N PRO A 102 7.58 5.89 -16.10
CA PRO A 102 7.93 7.11 -16.84
C PRO A 102 8.11 8.32 -15.93
N LEU A 103 7.66 8.25 -14.68
CA LEU A 103 7.82 9.34 -13.73
C LEU A 103 9.21 9.31 -13.13
N GLU A 104 9.78 10.51 -12.92
CA GLU A 104 11.04 10.68 -12.22
C GLU A 104 10.75 10.95 -10.74
N ASP A 105 11.81 10.96 -9.93
CA ASP A 105 11.72 11.25 -8.48
C ASP A 105 10.77 10.31 -7.73
N ILE A 106 10.81 9.04 -8.09
CA ILE A 106 10.03 7.98 -7.44
C ILE A 106 10.97 7.15 -6.56
N LEU A 107 10.50 6.88 -5.35
CA LEU A 107 11.16 6.00 -4.40
C LEU A 107 10.43 4.66 -4.39
N TYR A 108 11.18 3.57 -4.40
CA TYR A 108 10.62 2.21 -4.34
C TYR A 108 10.97 1.61 -2.99
N MET A 109 10.01 0.96 -2.35
CA MET A 109 10.20 0.41 -1.01
C MET A 109 9.62 -1.00 -0.91
N GLU A 110 10.12 -1.76 0.05
CA GLU A 110 9.72 -3.14 0.27
C GLU A 110 9.74 -3.47 1.76
N ILE A 111 8.85 -4.34 2.18
CA ILE A 111 8.83 -4.90 3.52
C ILE A 111 8.66 -6.42 3.43
N GLU A 112 9.34 -7.15 4.30
CA GLU A 112 9.10 -8.58 4.46
C GLU A 112 7.94 -8.78 5.41
N LEU A 113 7.06 -9.73 5.06
CA LEU A 113 5.82 -9.97 5.79
C LEU A 113 5.90 -11.16 6.76
N THR A 114 7.02 -11.86 6.73
CA THR A 114 7.20 -13.04 7.59
C THR A 114 8.03 -12.77 8.82
#